data_fb6c267615ab13473189f696aac37077
#
_entry.id   fb6c267615ab13473189f696aac37077
#
_cell.length_a   1.000
_cell.length_b   1.000
_cell.length_c   1.000
_cell.angle_alpha   90.00
_cell.angle_beta   90.00
_cell.angle_gamma   90.00
#
_symmetry.space_group_name_H-M   'P 1'
#
loop_
_entity.id
_entity.type
_entity.pdbx_description
1 polymer ?
#
loop_
_entity_poly.entity_id
_entity_poly.type
_entity_poly.pdbx_seq_one_letter_code
_entity_poly.pdbx_strand_id
1 'polypeptide(L)'
;KISFPKFTFNEEEHNFGDIRDGDIVSHVFRFTNTGDAPLIISKATAACGCTVPQWPRQPIPAGGSGEIKVQFDSSNKPGMQNKVVTITANTESKVKKLLIRAQVNPRS
;
A
#
# COMPACT_ATOMS: atom_id res chain seq x y z
N LYS A 1 11.75 27.06 -11.95
CA LYS A 1 10.72 26.41 -11.15
C LYS A 1 11.02 24.93 -10.99
N ILE A 2 10.96 24.44 -9.76
CA ILE A 2 11.20 23.03 -9.46
C ILE A 2 9.87 22.30 -9.48
N SER A 3 9.81 21.20 -10.23
CA SER A 3 8.61 20.40 -10.37
C SER A 3 8.78 19.08 -9.62
N PHE A 4 7.75 18.70 -8.86
CA PHE A 4 7.75 17.45 -8.12
C PHE A 4 6.47 16.66 -8.38
N PRO A 5 6.57 15.33 -8.44
CA PRO A 5 5.38 14.50 -8.39
C PRO A 5 4.81 14.49 -6.98
N LYS A 6 3.54 14.11 -6.87
CA LYS A 6 2.85 14.10 -5.58
C LYS A 6 1.84 12.97 -5.54
N PHE A 7 1.88 12.19 -4.46
CA PHE A 7 0.85 11.18 -4.22
C PHE A 7 -0.37 11.81 -3.56
N THR A 8 -1.54 11.54 -4.09
CA THR A 8 -2.78 11.77 -3.39
C THR A 8 -3.59 10.48 -3.41
N PHE A 9 -3.69 9.83 -2.26
CA PHE A 9 -4.41 8.57 -2.13
C PHE A 9 -5.85 8.82 -1.75
N ASN A 10 -6.77 8.00 -2.28
CA ASN A 10 -8.18 8.05 -1.91
C ASN A 10 -8.36 7.63 -0.46
N GLU A 11 -7.51 6.69 -0.01
CA GLU A 11 -7.45 6.27 1.39
C GLU A 11 -6.04 5.80 1.68
N GLU A 12 -5.63 5.88 2.95
CA GLU A 12 -4.28 5.49 3.36
C GLU A 12 -4.30 4.34 4.36
N GLU A 13 -5.47 3.89 4.77
CA GLU A 13 -5.61 2.69 5.57
C GLU A 13 -6.85 1.91 5.16
N HIS A 14 -6.78 0.61 5.38
CA HIS A 14 -7.90 -0.27 5.11
C HIS A 14 -8.00 -1.30 6.23
N ASN A 15 -9.21 -1.51 6.73
CA ASN A 15 -9.50 -2.49 7.75
C ASN A 15 -10.29 -3.63 7.11
N PHE A 16 -9.68 -4.81 7.05
CA PHE A 16 -10.35 -6.00 6.51
C PHE A 16 -11.43 -6.56 7.44
N GLY A 17 -11.46 -6.10 8.69
CA GLY A 17 -12.39 -6.62 9.69
C GLY A 17 -11.96 -7.98 10.20
N ASP A 18 -12.95 -8.83 10.49
CA ASP A 18 -12.69 -10.17 11.00
C ASP A 18 -12.41 -11.13 9.87
N ILE A 19 -11.26 -11.79 9.93
CA ILE A 19 -10.87 -12.81 8.98
C ILE A 19 -10.41 -14.05 9.75
N ARG A 20 -10.24 -15.16 9.06
CA ARG A 20 -9.78 -16.41 9.68
C ARG A 20 -8.31 -16.64 9.43
N ASP A 21 -7.65 -17.25 10.40
CA ASP A 21 -6.29 -17.73 10.25
C ASP A 21 -6.19 -18.56 8.95
N GLY A 22 -5.29 -18.18 8.07
CA GLY A 22 -5.11 -18.81 6.77
C GLY A 22 -5.75 -18.06 5.60
N ASP A 23 -6.65 -17.10 5.90
CA ASP A 23 -7.23 -16.31 4.83
C ASP A 23 -6.17 -15.42 4.18
N ILE A 24 -6.24 -15.31 2.87
CA ILE A 24 -5.41 -14.38 2.11
C ILE A 24 -6.34 -13.29 1.58
N VAL A 25 -6.10 -12.07 2.00
CA VAL A 25 -6.95 -10.94 1.63
C VAL A 25 -6.13 -9.90 0.91
N SER A 26 -6.76 -9.11 0.06
CA SER A 26 -6.07 -8.05 -0.66
C SER A 26 -6.94 -6.81 -0.78
N HIS A 27 -6.27 -5.68 -0.94
CA HIS A 27 -6.93 -4.39 -1.11
C HIS A 27 -6.13 -3.56 -2.10
N VAL A 28 -6.82 -2.76 -2.88
CA VAL A 28 -6.20 -1.86 -3.85
C VAL A 28 -6.34 -0.43 -3.33
N PHE A 29 -5.20 0.21 -3.11
CA PHE A 29 -5.14 1.63 -2.78
C PHE A 29 -4.94 2.40 -4.07
N ARG A 30 -5.85 3.32 -4.37
CA ARG A 30 -5.77 4.12 -5.60
C ARG A 30 -5.21 5.48 -5.29
N PHE A 31 -4.34 5.96 -6.18
CA PHE A 31 -3.74 7.28 -6.03
C PHE A 31 -3.74 8.03 -7.35
N THR A 32 -3.60 9.34 -7.22
CA THR A 32 -3.42 10.22 -8.37
C THR A 32 -2.12 10.99 -8.18
N ASN A 33 -1.36 11.15 -9.25
CA ASN A 33 -0.22 12.04 -9.24
C ASN A 33 -0.73 13.47 -9.39
N THR A 34 -0.87 14.17 -8.27
CA THR A 34 -1.37 15.53 -8.25
C THR A 34 -0.27 16.58 -8.37
N GLY A 35 0.95 16.13 -8.58
CA GLY A 35 2.07 17.02 -8.82
C GLY A 35 2.19 17.40 -10.28
N ASP A 36 3.29 18.04 -10.62
CA ASP A 36 3.53 18.54 -11.98
C ASP A 36 4.75 17.90 -12.65
N ALA A 37 5.17 16.73 -12.17
CA ALA A 37 6.24 15.95 -12.78
C ALA A 37 5.86 14.46 -12.73
N PRO A 38 6.45 13.62 -13.59
CA PRO A 38 6.15 12.17 -13.56
C PRO A 38 6.52 11.55 -12.21
N LEU A 39 5.65 10.69 -11.71
CA LEU A 39 5.84 10.00 -10.44
C LEU A 39 6.41 8.61 -10.70
N ILE A 40 7.55 8.31 -10.08
CA ILE A 40 8.23 7.03 -10.24
C ILE A 40 8.32 6.39 -8.86
N ILE A 41 7.73 5.20 -8.74
CA ILE A 41 7.82 4.40 -7.53
C ILE A 41 8.99 3.46 -7.68
N SER A 42 9.98 3.56 -6.79
CA SER A 42 11.18 2.72 -6.86
C SER A 42 10.99 1.40 -6.12
N LYS A 43 10.21 1.41 -5.04
CA LYS A 43 9.94 0.17 -4.30
C LYS A 43 8.75 0.37 -3.36
N ALA A 44 8.19 -0.76 -2.94
CA ALA A 44 7.21 -0.80 -1.87
C ALA A 44 7.54 -2.00 -1.01
N THR A 45 7.63 -1.81 0.30
CA THR A 45 8.07 -2.85 1.22
C THR A 45 7.18 -2.92 2.44
N ALA A 46 7.17 -4.09 3.08
CA ALA A 46 6.53 -4.29 4.37
C ALA A 46 7.51 -5.04 5.27
N ALA A 47 7.38 -4.85 6.59
CA ALA A 47 8.29 -5.48 7.55
C ALA A 47 8.13 -7.00 7.61
N CYS A 48 6.97 -7.49 7.21
CA CYS A 48 6.62 -8.91 7.30
C CYS A 48 6.49 -9.49 5.89
N GLY A 49 7.05 -10.66 5.64
CA GLY A 49 6.85 -11.37 4.39
C GLY A 49 5.40 -11.80 4.15
N CYS A 50 4.55 -11.69 5.17
CA CYS A 50 3.12 -11.98 5.06
C CYS A 50 2.34 -10.90 4.32
N THR A 51 2.94 -9.74 4.08
CA THR A 51 2.33 -8.63 3.39
C THR A 51 3.14 -8.32 2.13
N VAL A 52 2.48 -8.44 0.97
CA VAL A 52 3.16 -8.31 -0.32
C VAL A 52 2.51 -7.16 -1.10
N PRO A 53 3.22 -6.05 -1.28
CA PRO A 53 2.72 -4.95 -2.11
C PRO A 53 3.10 -5.14 -3.57
N GLN A 54 2.22 -4.67 -4.46
CA GLN A 54 2.48 -4.60 -5.89
C GLN A 54 2.22 -3.17 -6.33
N TRP A 55 3.06 -2.64 -7.20
CA TRP A 55 2.98 -1.24 -7.61
C TRP A 55 3.30 -1.09 -9.10
N PRO A 56 2.88 0.04 -9.71
CA PRO A 56 3.19 0.27 -11.12
C PRO A 56 4.69 0.44 -11.34
N ARG A 57 5.20 -0.20 -12.38
CA ARG A 57 6.62 -0.13 -12.72
C ARG A 57 6.91 1.01 -13.71
N GLN A 58 5.88 1.56 -14.30
CA GLN A 58 5.98 2.63 -15.27
C GLN A 58 5.78 3.98 -14.60
N PRO A 59 6.42 5.06 -15.09
CA PRO A 59 6.15 6.39 -14.56
C PRO A 59 4.68 6.78 -14.73
N ILE A 60 4.13 7.44 -13.70
CA ILE A 60 2.78 7.94 -13.72
C ILE A 60 2.84 9.42 -14.09
N PRO A 61 2.31 9.83 -15.24
CA PRO A 61 2.39 11.25 -15.64
C PRO A 61 1.60 12.14 -14.68
N ALA A 62 1.91 13.42 -14.71
CA ALA A 62 1.16 14.41 -13.93
C ALA A 62 -0.33 14.30 -14.28
N GLY A 63 -1.19 14.21 -13.26
CA GLY A 63 -2.63 14.02 -13.45
C GLY A 63 -3.03 12.56 -13.68
N GLY A 64 -2.07 11.66 -13.86
CA GLY A 64 -2.37 10.25 -14.05
C GLY A 64 -2.64 9.54 -12.73
N SER A 65 -3.19 8.34 -12.81
CA SER A 65 -3.56 7.55 -11.64
C SER A 65 -2.87 6.18 -11.68
N GLY A 66 -2.75 5.58 -10.49
CA GLY A 66 -2.20 4.25 -10.36
C GLY A 66 -2.79 3.54 -9.16
N GLU A 67 -2.35 2.30 -8.95
CA GLU A 67 -2.85 1.45 -7.89
C GLU A 67 -1.71 0.74 -7.18
N ILE A 68 -1.83 0.65 -5.85
CA ILE A 68 -0.96 -0.20 -5.03
C ILE A 68 -1.84 -1.33 -4.52
N LYS A 69 -1.56 -2.55 -4.93
CA LYS A 69 -2.28 -3.71 -4.42
C LYS A 69 -1.50 -4.31 -3.26
N VAL A 70 -2.16 -4.48 -2.12
CA VAL A 70 -1.54 -5.05 -0.93
C VAL A 70 -2.24 -6.36 -0.61
N GLN A 71 -1.47 -7.43 -0.54
CA GLN A 71 -1.98 -8.77 -0.18
C GLN A 71 -1.44 -9.15 1.18
N PHE A 72 -2.32 -9.67 2.04
CA PHE A 72 -1.96 -10.10 3.38
C PHE A 72 -2.35 -11.56 3.58
N ASP A 73 -1.37 -12.39 3.94
CA ASP A 73 -1.58 -13.80 4.28
C ASP A 73 -1.62 -13.89 5.81
N SER A 74 -2.79 -14.23 6.33
CA SER A 74 -3.02 -14.26 7.78
C SER A 74 -2.58 -15.54 8.46
N SER A 75 -1.97 -16.47 7.74
CA SER A 75 -1.54 -17.76 8.29
C SER A 75 -0.60 -17.58 9.47
N ASN A 76 -0.96 -18.15 10.61
CA ASN A 76 -0.16 -18.12 11.85
C ASN A 76 0.04 -16.70 12.39
N LYS A 77 -0.93 -15.80 12.16
CA LYS A 77 -0.90 -14.43 12.63
C LYS A 77 -2.18 -14.11 13.43
N PRO A 78 -2.41 -14.79 14.56
CA PRO A 78 -3.66 -14.59 15.31
C PRO A 78 -3.72 -13.23 15.97
N GLY A 79 -4.95 -12.76 16.19
CA GLY A 79 -5.19 -11.50 16.89
C GLY A 79 -5.27 -10.31 15.97
N MET A 80 -5.19 -9.12 16.56
CA MET A 80 -5.24 -7.87 15.79
C MET A 80 -3.91 -7.66 15.09
N GLN A 81 -3.97 -7.53 13.77
CA GLN A 81 -2.78 -7.31 12.95
C GLN A 81 -2.84 -5.91 12.32
N ASN A 82 -1.76 -5.18 12.47
CA ASN A 82 -1.57 -3.87 11.84
C ASN A 82 -0.28 -3.94 11.04
N LYS A 83 -0.37 -3.77 9.73
CA LYS A 83 0.79 -3.88 8.84
C LYS A 83 0.96 -2.59 8.06
N VAL A 84 2.18 -2.07 8.06
CA VAL A 84 2.52 -0.83 7.35
C VAL A 84 3.26 -1.19 6.07
N VAL A 85 2.80 -0.62 4.97
CA VAL A 85 3.49 -0.72 3.68
C VAL A 85 4.17 0.64 3.43
N THR A 86 5.47 0.61 3.20
CA THR A 86 6.26 1.81 2.92
C THR A 86 6.54 1.88 1.43
N ILE A 87 6.09 2.96 0.80
CA ILE A 87 6.27 3.19 -0.63
C ILE A 87 7.32 4.27 -0.80
N THR A 88 8.36 3.96 -1.58
CA THR A 88 9.43 4.91 -1.88
C THR A 88 9.25 5.41 -3.31
N ALA A 89 9.25 6.71 -3.48
CA ALA A 89 9.04 7.34 -4.78
C ALA A 89 9.83 8.64 -4.86
N ASN A 90 9.87 9.22 -6.05
CA ASN A 90 10.60 10.47 -6.31
C ASN A 90 9.81 11.72 -5.90
N THR A 91 9.00 11.60 -4.87
CA THR A 91 8.25 12.74 -4.30
C THR A 91 9.15 13.52 -3.34
N GLU A 92 8.69 14.70 -2.95
CA GLU A 92 9.42 15.53 -1.98
C GLU A 92 9.65 14.80 -0.66
N SER A 93 8.63 14.13 -0.16
CA SER A 93 8.72 13.38 1.10
C SER A 93 9.48 12.07 0.95
N LYS A 94 9.64 11.58 -0.28
CA LYS A 94 10.34 10.33 -0.65
C LYS A 94 9.63 9.06 -0.23
N VAL A 95 8.90 9.06 0.87
CA VAL A 95 8.17 7.87 1.33
C VAL A 95 6.72 8.20 1.64
N LYS A 96 5.86 7.19 1.45
CA LYS A 96 4.45 7.24 1.82
C LYS A 96 4.12 5.92 2.51
N LYS A 97 3.40 5.98 3.61
CA LYS A 97 3.02 4.79 4.36
C LYS A 97 1.53 4.53 4.23
N LEU A 98 1.19 3.27 3.96
CA LEU A 98 -0.18 2.80 3.94
C LEU A 98 -0.33 1.77 5.06
N LEU A 99 -1.51 1.70 5.64
CA LEU A 99 -1.77 0.81 6.76
C LEU A 99 -2.90 -0.14 6.43
N ILE A 100 -2.71 -1.43 6.72
CA ILE A 100 -3.80 -2.40 6.69
C ILE A 100 -4.00 -2.98 8.08
N ARG A 101 -5.23 -3.31 8.39
CA ARG A 101 -5.62 -3.90 9.68
C ARG A 101 -6.51 -5.09 9.45
N ALA A 102 -6.40 -6.08 10.32
CA ALA A 102 -7.28 -7.24 10.30
C ALA A 102 -7.34 -7.86 11.68
N GLN A 103 -8.51 -8.32 12.08
CA GLN A 103 -8.66 -9.15 13.26
C GLN A 103 -8.66 -10.59 12.79
N VAL A 104 -7.59 -11.32 13.09
CA VAL A 104 -7.44 -12.70 12.66
C VAL A 104 -7.95 -13.61 13.75
N ASN A 105 -9.03 -14.31 13.46
CA ASN A 105 -9.65 -15.25 14.40
C ASN A 105 -9.07 -16.64 14.20
N PRO A 106 -8.95 -17.43 15.28
CA PRO A 106 -8.40 -18.77 15.14
C PRO A 106 -9.24 -19.63 14.22
N ARG A 107 -8.56 -20.53 13.54
CA ARG A 107 -9.22 -21.55 12.75
C ARG A 107 -9.79 -22.59 13.72
N SER A 108 -11.06 -22.89 13.62
CA SER A 108 -11.69 -23.88 14.50
C SER A 108 -11.85 -25.21 13.83
#